data_2cbdb83320141b4b86130a73155a7782
#
_entry.id   2cbdb83320141b4b86130a73155a7782
#
_cell.length_a   1.000
_cell.length_b   1.000
_cell.length_c   1.000
_cell.angle_alpha   90.00
_cell.angle_beta   90.00
_cell.angle_gamma   90.00
#
_symmetry.space_group_name_H-M   'P 1'
#
loop_
_entity.id
_entity.type
_entity.pdbx_description
1 polymer ?
#
loop_
_entity_poly.entity_id
_entity_poly.type
_entity_poly.pdbx_seq_one_letter_code
_entity_poly.pdbx_strand_id
1 'polypeptide(L)'
;MVSLTMSLLAFVPLVLAGVLLIGFRFQARTAMPVVFIVTVLIALLAWDMSVTRVVASSLQGLMLTISILWIIFGAILLLNTLKHSGGIAAIRNGFSGISPDRRIQAIIVAWLFGCFIEGASGFGTPAAVAAPLMVALGFPALAAVVVGMMIQSTPVSFGAVGTPIIVGVAGGLHKDQISEQLTANGSDWASYFQLITSEVSITHAICGILMPLIMVTVMARFFGERKSWSDGLEVAPFALFAGVSFVVPYALAGIFLGPEFPSMIGAMVGLAIVVPAARRGFLIPSQPWDFPNESQWPAEWVGNMEIKADHVAGRTPLTPTMGWAPYVLLAILLVISRTVEPITNALKAVAISWSDILGQAGISGSIQPLYLPGGIICMAVLITFFLHRMRGGAMGAAFKESTNTILGAGFVLIFTIPMVRILINSGVNGSDLVSMPVAMAQLVADGVGHIYPLFAPAVGALGAFIAGSNTVSNLMLSDFQFNVAATLGLSTAMMVALQAVGAAAGNMIAIHNVVAASATVGLLGREGTTLRKTLLPTLYYCVLSGVIGLIAFYGIGVVDGLMN
;
A
#
# COMPACT_ATOMS: atom_id res chain seq x y z
N MET A 1 32.21 -17.06 5.54
CA MET A 1 31.24 -17.16 4.42
C MET A 1 30.14 -18.14 4.85
N VAL A 2 28.89 -17.74 4.70
CA VAL A 2 27.75 -18.62 4.97
C VAL A 2 27.75 -19.74 3.94
N SER A 3 27.49 -20.99 4.33
CA SER A 3 27.39 -22.08 3.38
C SER A 3 26.15 -21.89 2.47
N LEU A 4 26.24 -22.32 1.23
CA LEU A 4 25.10 -22.30 0.29
C LEU A 4 23.84 -22.94 0.90
N THR A 5 24.02 -24.03 1.65
CA THR A 5 22.92 -24.73 2.34
C THR A 5 22.21 -23.82 3.35
N MET A 6 22.97 -23.06 4.17
CA MET A 6 22.37 -22.13 5.15
C MET A 6 21.67 -20.96 4.47
N SER A 7 22.25 -20.39 3.41
CA SER A 7 21.61 -19.34 2.62
C SER A 7 20.29 -19.83 1.99
N LEU A 8 20.27 -21.04 1.42
CA LEU A 8 19.05 -21.63 0.88
C LEU A 8 18.01 -21.92 1.99
N LEU A 9 18.47 -22.38 3.16
CA LEU A 9 17.59 -22.65 4.30
C LEU A 9 16.92 -21.34 4.82
N ALA A 10 17.65 -20.22 4.76
CA ALA A 10 17.09 -18.91 5.09
C ALA A 10 15.92 -18.49 4.17
N PHE A 11 15.92 -18.91 2.90
CA PHE A 11 14.82 -18.66 1.96
C PHE A 11 13.58 -19.55 2.21
N VAL A 12 13.72 -20.67 2.93
CA VAL A 12 12.62 -21.63 3.11
C VAL A 12 11.33 -21.00 3.61
N PRO A 13 11.30 -20.08 4.61
CA PRO A 13 10.06 -19.44 5.04
C PRO A 13 9.34 -18.69 3.90
N LEU A 14 10.09 -17.94 3.08
CA LEU A 14 9.53 -17.16 1.97
C LEU A 14 9.03 -18.07 0.84
N VAL A 15 9.84 -19.07 0.47
CA VAL A 15 9.48 -20.04 -0.56
C VAL A 15 8.27 -20.87 -0.12
N LEU A 16 8.24 -21.30 1.14
CA LEU A 16 7.12 -22.06 1.70
C LEU A 16 5.82 -21.23 1.69
N ALA A 17 5.89 -19.95 2.07
CA ALA A 17 4.75 -19.04 1.95
C ALA A 17 4.25 -18.98 0.49
N GLY A 18 5.14 -18.81 -0.47
CA GLY A 18 4.82 -18.82 -1.90
C GLY A 18 4.18 -20.14 -2.36
N VAL A 19 4.75 -21.27 -2.00
CA VAL A 19 4.26 -22.62 -2.36
C VAL A 19 2.87 -22.86 -1.76
N LEU A 20 2.66 -22.52 -0.49
CA LEU A 20 1.35 -22.73 0.16
C LEU A 20 0.26 -21.83 -0.43
N LEU A 21 0.57 -20.53 -0.63
CA LEU A 21 -0.41 -19.55 -1.08
C LEU A 21 -0.69 -19.66 -2.59
N ILE A 22 0.36 -19.84 -3.42
CA ILE A 22 0.23 -19.89 -4.88
C ILE A 22 0.06 -21.32 -5.38
N GLY A 23 0.95 -22.22 -4.96
CA GLY A 23 0.96 -23.62 -5.42
C GLY A 23 -0.26 -24.39 -4.93
N PHE A 24 -0.46 -24.45 -3.63
CA PHE A 24 -1.58 -25.16 -3.01
C PHE A 24 -2.85 -24.31 -2.86
N ARG A 25 -2.77 -22.99 -3.13
CA ARG A 25 -3.90 -22.05 -3.02
C ARG A 25 -4.52 -22.01 -1.61
N PHE A 26 -3.71 -22.22 -0.59
CA PHE A 26 -4.19 -22.11 0.78
C PHE A 26 -4.51 -20.64 1.10
N GLN A 27 -5.52 -20.44 1.95
CA GLN A 27 -5.76 -19.10 2.49
C GLN A 27 -4.62 -18.69 3.41
N ALA A 28 -4.29 -17.40 3.45
CA ALA A 28 -3.22 -16.85 4.31
C ALA A 28 -3.42 -17.24 5.81
N ARG A 29 -4.67 -17.35 6.25
CA ARG A 29 -5.03 -17.81 7.60
C ARG A 29 -4.54 -19.23 7.91
N THR A 30 -4.39 -20.10 6.92
CA THR A 30 -3.88 -21.47 7.08
C THR A 30 -2.40 -21.54 6.79
N ALA A 31 -1.91 -20.79 5.79
CA ALA A 31 -0.52 -20.83 5.36
C ALA A 31 0.44 -20.17 6.38
N MET A 32 0.10 -18.99 6.87
CA MET A 32 1.05 -18.21 7.71
C MET A 32 1.37 -18.85 9.09
N PRO A 33 0.42 -19.51 9.79
CA PRO A 33 0.76 -20.31 10.96
C PRO A 33 1.80 -21.40 10.68
N VAL A 34 1.69 -22.10 9.55
CA VAL A 34 2.63 -23.17 9.14
C VAL A 34 4.01 -22.55 8.86
N VAL A 35 4.06 -21.46 8.11
CA VAL A 35 5.31 -20.75 7.80
C VAL A 35 5.99 -20.24 9.07
N PHE A 36 5.22 -19.69 10.02
CA PHE A 36 5.74 -19.26 11.32
C PHE A 36 6.38 -20.43 12.09
N ILE A 37 5.69 -21.57 12.19
CA ILE A 37 6.22 -22.76 12.88
C ILE A 37 7.52 -23.24 12.21
N VAL A 38 7.57 -23.31 10.88
CA VAL A 38 8.78 -23.71 10.16
C VAL A 38 9.91 -22.72 10.40
N THR A 39 9.62 -21.42 10.44
CA THR A 39 10.62 -20.38 10.76
C THR A 39 11.19 -20.58 12.18
N VAL A 40 10.32 -20.83 13.17
CA VAL A 40 10.74 -21.13 14.55
C VAL A 40 11.65 -22.35 14.58
N LEU A 41 11.29 -23.43 13.88
CA LEU A 41 12.12 -24.64 13.83
C LEU A 41 13.49 -24.38 13.18
N ILE A 42 13.54 -23.62 12.08
CA ILE A 42 14.81 -23.23 11.44
C ILE A 42 15.66 -22.38 12.39
N ALA A 43 15.06 -21.41 13.08
CA ALA A 43 15.74 -20.55 14.02
C ALA A 43 16.35 -21.33 15.19
N LEU A 44 15.62 -22.30 15.75
CA LEU A 44 16.08 -23.11 16.88
C LEU A 44 17.09 -24.19 16.46
N LEU A 45 16.86 -24.89 15.34
CA LEU A 45 17.61 -26.08 14.98
C LEU A 45 18.81 -25.82 14.06
N ALA A 46 18.69 -24.84 13.16
CA ALA A 46 19.73 -24.53 12.19
C ALA A 46 20.57 -23.29 12.55
N TRP A 47 19.94 -22.24 13.12
CA TRP A 47 20.62 -21.06 13.62
C TRP A 47 21.04 -21.18 15.10
N ASP A 48 20.55 -22.18 15.82
CA ASP A 48 20.82 -22.36 17.26
C ASP A 48 20.49 -21.08 18.08
N MET A 49 19.35 -20.45 17.72
CA MET A 49 18.84 -19.34 18.54
C MET A 49 18.31 -19.86 19.88
N SER A 50 18.56 -19.13 20.97
CA SER A 50 17.94 -19.49 22.23
C SER A 50 16.41 -19.36 22.16
N VAL A 51 15.70 -20.28 22.85
CA VAL A 51 14.23 -20.25 22.98
C VAL A 51 13.76 -18.89 23.49
N THR A 52 14.45 -18.31 24.48
CA THR A 52 14.14 -16.99 25.04
C THR A 52 14.20 -15.90 23.98
N ARG A 53 15.20 -15.95 23.09
CA ARG A 53 15.33 -14.97 22.00
C ARG A 53 14.24 -15.12 20.94
N VAL A 54 13.86 -16.33 20.58
CA VAL A 54 12.74 -16.60 19.66
C VAL A 54 11.41 -16.09 20.24
N VAL A 55 11.18 -16.32 21.55
CA VAL A 55 9.98 -15.81 22.23
C VAL A 55 10.01 -14.28 22.32
N ALA A 56 11.14 -13.67 22.66
CA ALA A 56 11.29 -12.22 22.71
C ALA A 56 11.03 -11.56 21.35
N SER A 57 11.57 -12.14 20.28
CA SER A 57 11.33 -11.71 18.90
C SER A 57 9.85 -11.82 18.52
N SER A 58 9.18 -12.90 18.95
CA SER A 58 7.75 -13.09 18.72
C SER A 58 6.92 -12.04 19.47
N LEU A 59 7.25 -11.72 20.72
CA LEU A 59 6.58 -10.68 21.50
C LEU A 59 6.79 -9.28 20.88
N GLN A 60 8.01 -8.98 20.40
CA GLN A 60 8.28 -7.76 19.63
C GLN A 60 7.39 -7.69 18.39
N GLY A 61 7.26 -8.80 17.66
CA GLY A 61 6.38 -8.91 16.50
C GLY A 61 4.90 -8.68 16.85
N LEU A 62 4.43 -9.19 17.98
CA LEU A 62 3.06 -8.96 18.46
C LEU A 62 2.81 -7.48 18.82
N MET A 63 3.75 -6.79 19.46
CA MET A 63 3.64 -5.35 19.71
C MET A 63 3.51 -4.56 18.42
N LEU A 64 4.31 -4.90 17.41
CA LEU A 64 4.22 -4.29 16.08
C LEU A 64 2.88 -4.62 15.41
N THR A 65 2.39 -5.86 15.56
CA THR A 65 1.06 -6.26 15.07
C THR A 65 -0.05 -5.39 15.65
N ILE A 66 -0.03 -5.12 16.95
CA ILE A 66 -1.01 -4.25 17.61
C ILE A 66 -0.97 -2.84 17.01
N SER A 67 0.22 -2.29 16.79
CA SER A 67 0.40 -0.97 16.15
C SER A 67 -0.23 -0.91 14.77
N ILE A 68 0.00 -1.94 13.95
CA ILE A 68 -0.56 -2.04 12.59
C ILE A 68 -2.08 -2.15 12.65
N LEU A 69 -2.59 -3.05 13.48
CA LEU A 69 -4.04 -3.25 13.63
C LEU A 69 -4.74 -2.00 14.11
N TRP A 70 -4.09 -1.20 14.96
CA TRP A 70 -4.62 0.09 15.40
C TRP A 70 -4.76 1.10 14.24
N ILE A 71 -3.77 1.17 13.34
CA ILE A 71 -3.83 2.04 12.16
C ILE A 71 -4.92 1.57 11.19
N ILE A 72 -4.94 0.26 10.90
CA ILE A 72 -5.95 -0.34 10.01
C ILE A 72 -7.36 -0.13 10.57
N PHE A 73 -7.54 -0.31 11.86
CA PHE A 73 -8.82 -0.07 12.53
C PHE A 73 -9.30 1.37 12.32
N GLY A 74 -8.44 2.37 12.60
CA GLY A 74 -8.77 3.77 12.39
C GLY A 74 -9.20 4.07 10.96
N ALA A 75 -8.44 3.57 9.98
CA ALA A 75 -8.72 3.79 8.55
C ALA A 75 -10.07 3.18 8.12
N ILE A 76 -10.34 1.93 8.49
CA ILE A 76 -11.61 1.26 8.20
C ILE A 76 -12.77 1.93 8.95
N LEU A 77 -12.55 2.37 10.19
CA LEU A 77 -13.57 3.07 10.98
C LEU A 77 -13.96 4.40 10.34
N LEU A 78 -13.00 5.19 9.83
CA LEU A 78 -13.31 6.43 9.11
C LEU A 78 -14.15 6.14 7.86
N LEU A 79 -13.76 5.14 7.07
CA LEU A 79 -14.50 4.75 5.88
C LEU A 79 -15.94 4.32 6.21
N ASN A 80 -16.12 3.44 7.20
CA ASN A 80 -17.43 2.97 7.61
C ASN A 80 -18.27 4.10 8.22
N THR A 81 -17.64 5.03 8.95
CA THR A 81 -18.29 6.25 9.46
C THR A 81 -18.85 7.08 8.30
N LEU A 82 -18.07 7.29 7.25
CA LEU A 82 -18.53 8.02 6.05
C LEU A 82 -19.60 7.26 5.27
N LYS A 83 -19.50 5.94 5.20
CA LYS A 83 -20.54 5.08 4.61
C LYS A 83 -21.87 5.24 5.37
N HIS A 84 -21.86 5.05 6.68
CA HIS A 84 -23.06 5.12 7.52
C HIS A 84 -23.58 6.54 7.75
N SER A 85 -22.79 7.59 7.55
CA SER A 85 -23.23 8.98 7.59
C SER A 85 -23.84 9.48 6.28
N GLY A 86 -23.61 8.78 5.15
CA GLY A 86 -23.96 9.23 3.80
C GLY A 86 -22.88 10.12 3.17
N GLY A 87 -21.71 10.29 3.82
CA GLY A 87 -20.60 11.08 3.30
C GLY A 87 -20.06 10.55 1.97
N ILE A 88 -19.91 9.22 1.82
CA ILE A 88 -19.50 8.60 0.56
C ILE A 88 -20.50 8.87 -0.56
N ALA A 89 -21.81 8.77 -0.28
CA ALA A 89 -22.85 9.07 -1.25
C ALA A 89 -22.81 10.55 -1.69
N ALA A 90 -22.54 11.47 -0.75
CA ALA A 90 -22.39 12.89 -1.05
C ALA A 90 -21.18 13.18 -1.95
N ILE A 91 -20.03 12.55 -1.68
CA ILE A 91 -18.82 12.63 -2.52
C ILE A 91 -19.12 12.09 -3.92
N ARG A 92 -19.73 10.91 -4.01
CA ARG A 92 -20.13 10.27 -5.29
C ARG A 92 -21.02 11.17 -6.13
N ASN A 93 -22.02 11.80 -5.52
CA ASN A 93 -22.93 12.71 -6.22
C ASN A 93 -22.21 13.95 -6.77
N GLY A 94 -21.08 14.34 -6.19
CA GLY A 94 -20.22 15.41 -6.69
C GLY A 94 -19.52 15.09 -8.01
N PHE A 95 -19.42 13.81 -8.39
CA PHE A 95 -18.80 13.36 -9.65
C PHE A 95 -19.80 13.16 -10.80
N SER A 96 -21.11 13.16 -10.53
CA SER A 96 -22.11 13.03 -11.59
C SER A 96 -22.05 14.23 -12.57
N GLY A 97 -22.13 13.95 -13.87
CA GLY A 97 -22.21 14.97 -14.92
C GLY A 97 -20.91 15.74 -15.21
N ILE A 98 -19.73 15.25 -14.78
CA ILE A 98 -18.45 15.91 -15.05
C ILE A 98 -18.08 15.82 -16.53
N SER A 99 -18.24 14.65 -17.15
CA SER A 99 -17.95 14.43 -18.59
C SER A 99 -18.79 13.25 -19.11
N PRO A 100 -19.24 13.29 -20.38
CA PRO A 100 -19.87 12.14 -21.03
C PRO A 100 -18.85 11.05 -21.44
N ASP A 101 -17.56 11.37 -21.56
CA ASP A 101 -16.51 10.43 -21.95
C ASP A 101 -16.12 9.51 -20.77
N ARG A 102 -16.28 8.20 -20.96
CA ARG A 102 -15.97 7.19 -19.92
C ARG A 102 -14.50 7.15 -19.55
N ARG A 103 -13.60 7.53 -20.45
CA ARG A 103 -12.15 7.59 -20.17
C ARG A 103 -11.85 8.70 -19.17
N ILE A 104 -12.49 9.86 -19.35
CA ILE A 104 -12.39 10.99 -18.39
C ILE A 104 -12.99 10.63 -17.04
N GLN A 105 -14.16 9.96 -17.04
CA GLN A 105 -14.77 9.48 -15.80
C GLN A 105 -13.85 8.48 -15.07
N ALA A 106 -13.22 7.54 -15.79
CA ALA A 106 -12.26 6.59 -15.20
C ALA A 106 -11.06 7.30 -14.56
N ILE A 107 -10.48 8.32 -15.24
CA ILE A 107 -9.37 9.10 -14.70
C ILE A 107 -9.77 9.82 -13.42
N ILE A 108 -10.94 10.45 -13.38
CA ILE A 108 -11.37 11.23 -12.21
C ILE A 108 -11.83 10.31 -11.08
N VAL A 109 -12.71 9.35 -11.39
CA VAL A 109 -13.38 8.53 -10.36
C VAL A 109 -12.52 7.34 -9.95
N ALA A 110 -11.97 6.60 -10.90
CA ALA A 110 -11.11 5.48 -10.54
C ALA A 110 -9.74 5.98 -10.09
N TRP A 111 -9.00 6.71 -10.94
CA TRP A 111 -7.64 7.10 -10.60
C TRP A 111 -7.59 8.12 -9.47
N LEU A 112 -8.01 9.36 -9.67
CA LEU A 112 -7.81 10.42 -8.67
C LEU A 112 -8.57 10.17 -7.38
N PHE A 113 -9.86 9.86 -7.44
CA PHE A 113 -10.64 9.57 -6.24
C PHE A 113 -10.21 8.24 -5.61
N GLY A 114 -9.88 7.22 -6.41
CA GLY A 114 -9.32 5.97 -5.91
C GLY A 114 -7.98 6.16 -5.20
N CYS A 115 -7.06 6.97 -5.74
CA CYS A 115 -5.80 7.34 -5.07
C CYS A 115 -6.04 8.05 -3.74
N PHE A 116 -7.09 8.88 -3.67
CA PHE A 116 -7.50 9.52 -2.43
C PHE A 116 -7.96 8.50 -1.39
N ILE A 117 -8.86 7.58 -1.78
CA ILE A 117 -9.34 6.50 -0.90
C ILE A 117 -8.16 5.61 -0.44
N GLU A 118 -7.19 5.31 -1.33
CA GLU A 118 -6.00 4.55 -0.94
C GLU A 118 -5.19 5.30 0.13
N GLY A 119 -4.92 6.59 -0.08
CA GLY A 119 -4.21 7.41 0.90
C GLY A 119 -4.89 7.44 2.27
N ALA A 120 -6.22 7.49 2.30
CA ALA A 120 -7.00 7.58 3.53
C ALA A 120 -7.21 6.25 4.24
N SER A 121 -7.45 5.15 3.50
CA SER A 121 -7.87 3.87 4.09
C SER A 121 -7.02 2.65 3.69
N GLY A 122 -6.37 2.67 2.52
CA GLY A 122 -5.50 1.58 2.07
C GLY A 122 -6.18 0.20 1.96
N PHE A 123 -5.37 -0.85 2.06
CA PHE A 123 -5.78 -2.27 2.22
C PHE A 123 -6.79 -2.78 1.18
N GLY A 124 -6.61 -2.39 -0.11
CA GLY A 124 -7.50 -2.82 -1.18
C GLY A 124 -8.87 -2.12 -1.22
N THR A 125 -9.13 -1.24 -0.26
CA THR A 125 -10.39 -0.48 -0.15
C THR A 125 -10.71 0.33 -1.41
N PRO A 126 -9.75 1.00 -2.08
CA PRO A 126 -10.07 1.78 -3.29
C PRO A 126 -10.73 0.95 -4.37
N ALA A 127 -10.22 -0.24 -4.66
CA ALA A 127 -10.82 -1.12 -5.66
C ALA A 127 -12.23 -1.57 -5.25
N ALA A 128 -12.44 -1.87 -3.97
CA ALA A 128 -13.74 -2.27 -3.44
C ALA A 128 -14.78 -1.13 -3.40
N VAL A 129 -14.34 0.14 -3.34
CA VAL A 129 -15.21 1.34 -3.37
C VAL A 129 -15.40 1.86 -4.79
N ALA A 130 -14.32 1.94 -5.58
CA ALA A 130 -14.37 2.49 -6.93
C ALA A 130 -15.12 1.56 -7.91
N ALA A 131 -14.98 0.23 -7.78
CA ALA A 131 -15.64 -0.70 -8.70
C ALA A 131 -17.17 -0.58 -8.67
N PRO A 132 -17.87 -0.64 -7.51
CA PRO A 132 -19.33 -0.41 -7.47
C PRO A 132 -19.73 0.98 -7.95
N LEU A 133 -18.93 2.01 -7.63
CA LEU A 133 -19.18 3.37 -8.08
C LEU A 133 -19.14 3.48 -9.60
N MET A 134 -18.14 2.89 -10.25
CA MET A 134 -18.04 2.87 -11.71
C MET A 134 -19.18 2.08 -12.34
N VAL A 135 -19.57 0.93 -11.78
CA VAL A 135 -20.74 0.19 -12.27
C VAL A 135 -22.01 1.03 -12.16
N ALA A 136 -22.21 1.76 -11.06
CA ALA A 136 -23.33 2.70 -10.91
C ALA A 136 -23.29 3.86 -11.93
N LEU A 137 -22.11 4.17 -12.49
CA LEU A 137 -21.93 5.13 -13.58
C LEU A 137 -22.10 4.50 -14.98
N GLY A 138 -22.39 3.19 -15.09
CA GLY A 138 -22.62 2.47 -16.34
C GLY A 138 -21.38 1.79 -16.93
N PHE A 139 -20.36 1.52 -16.13
CA PHE A 139 -19.21 0.71 -16.56
C PHE A 139 -19.54 -0.79 -16.46
N PRO A 140 -19.06 -1.64 -17.38
CA PRO A 140 -19.10 -3.08 -17.19
C PRO A 140 -18.40 -3.48 -15.91
N ALA A 141 -18.98 -4.41 -15.13
CA ALA A 141 -18.45 -4.80 -13.83
C ALA A 141 -16.97 -5.25 -13.89
N LEU A 142 -16.61 -6.04 -14.91
CA LEU A 142 -15.21 -6.48 -15.10
C LEU A 142 -14.27 -5.32 -15.44
N ALA A 143 -14.72 -4.33 -16.25
CA ALA A 143 -13.94 -3.14 -16.52
C ALA A 143 -13.70 -2.34 -15.26
N ALA A 144 -14.73 -2.16 -14.44
CA ALA A 144 -14.65 -1.47 -13.15
C ALA A 144 -13.66 -2.14 -12.19
N VAL A 145 -13.65 -3.47 -12.10
CA VAL A 145 -12.67 -4.22 -11.28
C VAL A 145 -11.25 -4.07 -11.82
N VAL A 146 -11.03 -4.24 -13.13
CA VAL A 146 -9.70 -4.11 -13.75
C VAL A 146 -9.12 -2.73 -13.52
N VAL A 147 -9.90 -1.68 -13.78
CA VAL A 147 -9.50 -0.29 -13.58
C VAL A 147 -9.29 -0.01 -12.08
N GLY A 148 -10.18 -0.51 -11.22
CA GLY A 148 -10.05 -0.43 -9.77
C GLY A 148 -8.78 -1.08 -9.22
N MET A 149 -8.37 -2.21 -9.79
CA MET A 149 -7.11 -2.86 -9.41
C MET A 149 -5.88 -2.07 -9.86
N MET A 150 -5.93 -1.32 -10.95
CA MET A 150 -4.81 -0.50 -11.42
C MET A 150 -4.54 0.72 -10.52
N ILE A 151 -5.52 1.14 -9.71
CA ILE A 151 -5.31 2.13 -8.64
C ILE A 151 -4.29 1.60 -7.62
N GLN A 152 -4.26 0.28 -7.41
CA GLN A 152 -3.37 -0.39 -6.46
C GLN A 152 -1.90 -0.37 -6.93
N SER A 153 -1.37 0.83 -7.23
CA SER A 153 -0.02 1.08 -7.75
C SER A 153 0.60 2.31 -7.07
N THR A 154 0.62 3.44 -7.75
CA THR A 154 1.28 4.68 -7.30
C THR A 154 0.91 5.14 -5.87
N PRO A 155 -0.37 5.14 -5.43
CA PRO A 155 -0.70 5.65 -4.10
C PRO A 155 -0.42 4.65 -2.97
N VAL A 156 -0.16 3.38 -3.27
CA VAL A 156 -0.20 2.28 -2.28
C VAL A 156 0.91 2.35 -1.25
N SER A 157 2.12 2.77 -1.62
CA SER A 157 3.22 2.91 -0.65
C SER A 157 2.92 3.92 0.47
N PHE A 158 2.05 4.88 0.20
CA PHE A 158 1.55 5.85 1.18
C PHE A 158 0.05 5.68 1.47
N GLY A 159 -0.48 4.47 1.22
CA GLY A 159 -1.83 4.08 1.56
C GLY A 159 -2.04 4.00 3.08
N ALA A 160 -3.30 4.08 3.53
CA ALA A 160 -3.65 4.09 4.95
C ALA A 160 -2.73 5.01 5.77
N VAL A 161 -2.62 6.26 5.32
CA VAL A 161 -1.82 7.31 5.97
C VAL A 161 -0.35 6.86 6.16
N GLY A 162 0.26 6.34 5.09
CA GLY A 162 1.68 5.98 5.06
C GLY A 162 2.05 4.65 5.73
N THR A 163 1.07 3.83 6.10
CA THR A 163 1.31 2.55 6.80
C THR A 163 2.37 1.67 6.13
N PRO A 164 2.41 1.47 4.80
CA PRO A 164 3.41 0.61 4.18
C PRO A 164 4.86 1.07 4.38
N ILE A 165 5.08 2.36 4.55
CA ILE A 165 6.41 2.92 4.83
C ILE A 165 6.65 2.99 6.34
N ILE A 166 5.73 3.60 7.11
CA ILE A 166 5.88 3.82 8.55
C ILE A 166 6.01 2.51 9.32
N VAL A 167 5.27 1.49 8.90
CA VAL A 167 5.23 0.20 9.58
C VAL A 167 5.89 -0.88 8.73
N GLY A 168 5.61 -0.93 7.44
CA GLY A 168 6.14 -1.95 6.54
C GLY A 168 7.66 -1.84 6.41
N VAL A 169 8.15 -0.72 5.94
CA VAL A 169 9.60 -0.50 5.75
C VAL A 169 10.32 -0.39 7.09
N ALA A 170 9.90 0.54 7.95
CA ALA A 170 10.60 0.74 9.23
C ALA A 170 10.52 -0.48 10.16
N GLY A 171 9.40 -1.22 10.14
CA GLY A 171 9.24 -2.46 10.90
C GLY A 171 9.97 -3.66 10.29
N GLY A 172 10.28 -3.61 9.00
CA GLY A 172 11.05 -4.62 8.27
C GLY A 172 12.57 -4.42 8.30
N LEU A 173 13.07 -3.32 8.89
CA LEU A 173 14.48 -3.00 9.02
C LEU A 173 14.98 -3.24 10.46
N HIS A 174 16.28 -3.50 10.58
CA HIS A 174 16.96 -3.63 11.89
C HIS A 174 17.33 -2.23 12.41
N LYS A 175 16.32 -1.46 12.83
CA LYS A 175 16.43 -0.04 13.14
C LYS A 175 17.54 0.32 14.12
N ASP A 176 17.72 -0.46 15.20
CA ASP A 176 18.69 -0.13 16.25
C ASP A 176 20.13 -0.21 15.70
N GLN A 177 20.44 -1.27 14.96
CA GLN A 177 21.74 -1.46 14.31
C GLN A 177 22.01 -0.37 13.24
N ILE A 178 20.99 -0.07 12.42
CA ILE A 178 21.11 0.98 11.40
C ILE A 178 21.32 2.35 12.07
N SER A 179 20.60 2.65 13.16
CA SER A 179 20.73 3.91 13.89
C SER A 179 22.12 4.09 14.50
N GLU A 180 22.72 3.01 15.00
CA GLU A 180 24.09 3.02 15.52
C GLU A 180 25.10 3.38 14.40
N GLN A 181 24.99 2.73 13.25
CA GLN A 181 25.84 3.00 12.08
C GLN A 181 25.66 4.43 11.55
N LEU A 182 24.41 4.90 11.45
CA LEU A 182 24.12 6.28 11.02
C LEU A 182 24.72 7.31 11.97
N THR A 183 24.62 7.08 13.29
CA THR A 183 25.17 7.98 14.29
C THR A 183 26.69 8.03 14.20
N ALA A 184 27.36 6.88 13.96
CA ALA A 184 28.80 6.82 13.73
C ALA A 184 29.24 7.64 12.49
N ASN A 185 28.36 7.73 11.48
CA ASN A 185 28.59 8.50 10.25
C ASN A 185 28.02 9.95 10.30
N GLY A 186 27.62 10.44 11.49
CA GLY A 186 27.10 11.81 11.66
C GLY A 186 25.69 12.03 11.12
N SER A 187 24.90 10.98 10.95
CA SER A 187 23.50 11.01 10.48
C SER A 187 22.57 10.44 11.56
N ASP A 188 21.26 10.43 11.29
CA ASP A 188 20.26 9.87 12.19
C ASP A 188 19.17 9.11 11.43
N TRP A 189 18.41 8.31 12.19
CA TRP A 189 17.30 7.51 11.63
C TRP A 189 16.22 8.36 10.96
N ALA A 190 15.90 9.54 11.49
CA ALA A 190 14.82 10.36 10.94
C ALA A 190 15.20 10.88 9.54
N SER A 191 16.43 11.36 9.38
CA SER A 191 16.98 11.79 8.09
C SER A 191 17.05 10.64 7.09
N TYR A 192 17.52 9.47 7.51
CA TYR A 192 17.60 8.27 6.68
C TYR A 192 16.21 7.78 6.24
N PHE A 193 15.26 7.74 7.17
CA PHE A 193 13.88 7.33 6.86
C PHE A 193 13.16 8.34 5.96
N GLN A 194 13.44 9.64 6.13
CA GLN A 194 12.95 10.68 5.23
C GLN A 194 13.55 10.55 3.83
N LEU A 195 14.83 10.16 3.72
CA LEU A 195 15.47 9.87 2.43
C LEU A 195 14.75 8.71 1.72
N ILE A 196 14.52 7.58 2.40
CA ILE A 196 13.74 6.46 1.83
C ILE A 196 12.37 6.95 1.34
N THR A 197 11.66 7.74 2.16
CA THR A 197 10.34 8.29 1.81
C THR A 197 10.40 9.15 0.56
N SER A 198 11.44 9.98 0.44
CA SER A 198 11.67 10.85 -0.72
C SER A 198 11.93 10.04 -1.98
N GLU A 199 12.79 9.04 -1.91
CA GLU A 199 13.14 8.15 -3.05
C GLU A 199 11.95 7.31 -3.50
N VAL A 200 11.13 6.80 -2.57
CA VAL A 200 9.85 6.14 -2.88
C VAL A 200 8.93 7.10 -3.62
N SER A 201 8.76 8.32 -3.12
CA SER A 201 7.81 9.28 -3.71
C SER A 201 8.25 9.77 -5.09
N ILE A 202 9.55 10.00 -5.29
CA ILE A 202 10.11 10.38 -6.60
C ILE A 202 9.97 9.24 -7.60
N THR A 203 10.33 8.02 -7.21
CA THR A 203 10.21 6.84 -8.08
C THR A 203 8.76 6.60 -8.49
N HIS A 204 7.83 6.69 -7.53
CA HIS A 204 6.40 6.61 -7.82
C HIS A 204 5.90 7.75 -8.70
N ALA A 205 6.40 8.97 -8.54
CA ALA A 205 5.99 10.10 -9.38
C ALA A 205 6.38 9.86 -10.84
N ILE A 206 7.59 9.36 -11.09
CA ILE A 206 8.06 9.06 -12.46
C ILE A 206 7.25 7.91 -13.06
N CYS A 207 7.04 6.81 -12.33
CA CYS A 207 6.24 5.68 -12.81
C CYS A 207 4.75 6.04 -12.94
N GLY A 208 4.23 6.81 -12.00
CA GLY A 208 2.80 7.09 -11.87
C GLY A 208 2.24 8.08 -12.88
N ILE A 209 3.10 8.91 -13.50
CA ILE A 209 2.66 9.93 -14.48
C ILE A 209 1.89 9.32 -15.65
N LEU A 210 2.28 8.14 -16.10
CA LEU A 210 1.67 7.42 -17.21
C LEU A 210 0.51 6.51 -16.77
N MET A 211 0.31 6.27 -15.48
CA MET A 211 -0.69 5.30 -15.02
C MET A 211 -2.13 5.66 -15.41
N PRO A 212 -2.60 6.92 -15.36
CA PRO A 212 -3.92 7.27 -15.88
C PRO A 212 -4.09 6.94 -17.37
N LEU A 213 -3.05 7.18 -18.16
CA LEU A 213 -3.05 6.86 -19.60
C LEU A 213 -3.07 5.35 -19.85
N ILE A 214 -2.21 4.60 -19.16
CA ILE A 214 -2.17 3.13 -19.24
C ILE A 214 -3.53 2.55 -18.85
N MET A 215 -4.14 3.05 -17.77
CA MET A 215 -5.43 2.61 -17.28
C MET A 215 -6.53 2.75 -18.34
N VAL A 216 -6.69 3.92 -18.94
CA VAL A 216 -7.73 4.15 -19.95
C VAL A 216 -7.42 3.45 -21.28
N THR A 217 -6.13 3.28 -21.60
CA THR A 217 -5.70 2.56 -22.80
C THR A 217 -5.98 1.05 -22.67
N VAL A 218 -5.69 0.46 -21.51
CA VAL A 218 -6.07 -0.92 -21.18
C VAL A 218 -7.59 -1.07 -21.20
N MET A 219 -8.32 -0.13 -20.60
CA MET A 219 -9.79 -0.13 -20.61
C MET A 219 -10.34 -0.11 -22.04
N ALA A 220 -9.88 0.82 -22.89
CA ALA A 220 -10.34 0.93 -24.27
C ALA A 220 -9.98 -0.33 -25.09
N ARG A 221 -8.79 -0.90 -24.88
CA ARG A 221 -8.34 -2.11 -25.60
C ARG A 221 -9.14 -3.35 -25.27
N PHE A 222 -9.52 -3.54 -24.03
CA PHE A 222 -10.19 -4.78 -23.61
C PHE A 222 -11.71 -4.67 -23.55
N PHE A 223 -12.25 -3.46 -23.42
CA PHE A 223 -13.68 -3.24 -23.21
C PHE A 223 -14.32 -2.28 -24.23
N GLY A 224 -13.55 -1.69 -25.13
CA GLY A 224 -14.06 -0.86 -26.21
C GLY A 224 -14.63 -1.68 -27.37
N GLU A 225 -15.54 -1.10 -28.14
CA GLU A 225 -16.13 -1.72 -29.33
C GLU A 225 -15.06 -2.08 -30.37
N ARG A 226 -14.16 -1.13 -30.68
CA ARG A 226 -13.06 -1.31 -31.64
C ARG A 226 -11.88 -2.11 -31.06
N LYS A 227 -11.84 -2.38 -29.76
CA LYS A 227 -10.72 -3.04 -29.05
C LYS A 227 -9.36 -2.45 -29.45
N SER A 228 -9.27 -1.14 -29.55
CA SER A 228 -8.12 -0.41 -30.06
C SER A 228 -7.30 0.25 -28.95
N TRP A 229 -5.97 0.18 -29.06
CA TRP A 229 -5.06 0.94 -28.22
C TRP A 229 -5.13 2.45 -28.53
N SER A 230 -5.40 2.83 -29.80
CA SER A 230 -5.50 4.23 -30.21
C SER A 230 -6.64 4.96 -29.51
N ASP A 231 -7.76 4.28 -29.24
CA ASP A 231 -8.90 4.87 -28.53
C ASP A 231 -8.52 5.38 -27.12
N GLY A 232 -7.63 4.68 -26.43
CA GLY A 232 -7.07 5.12 -25.16
C GLY A 232 -6.05 6.25 -25.32
N LEU A 233 -5.26 6.24 -26.40
CA LEU A 233 -4.25 7.28 -26.67
C LEU A 233 -4.85 8.62 -27.07
N GLU A 234 -6.07 8.66 -27.63
CA GLU A 234 -6.76 9.92 -27.96
C GLU A 234 -6.93 10.84 -26.73
N VAL A 235 -7.04 10.29 -25.54
CA VAL A 235 -7.19 11.05 -24.30
C VAL A 235 -5.84 11.32 -23.60
N ALA A 236 -4.70 11.01 -24.25
CA ALA A 236 -3.38 11.15 -23.66
C ALA A 236 -3.10 12.58 -23.10
N PRO A 237 -3.46 13.69 -23.76
CA PRO A 237 -3.24 15.02 -23.20
C PRO A 237 -3.92 15.21 -21.85
N PHE A 238 -5.18 14.77 -21.70
CA PHE A 238 -5.90 14.87 -20.43
C PHE A 238 -5.37 13.88 -19.38
N ALA A 239 -5.04 12.65 -19.79
CA ALA A 239 -4.50 11.63 -18.88
C ALA A 239 -3.13 12.05 -18.28
N LEU A 240 -2.25 12.61 -19.11
CA LEU A 240 -0.96 13.14 -18.66
C LEU A 240 -1.13 14.37 -17.77
N PHE A 241 -2.05 15.28 -18.12
CA PHE A 241 -2.39 16.42 -17.27
C PHE A 241 -2.89 15.97 -15.90
N ALA A 242 -3.76 14.96 -15.84
CA ALA A 242 -4.24 14.39 -14.59
C ALA A 242 -3.11 13.68 -13.81
N GLY A 243 -2.24 12.93 -14.50
CA GLY A 243 -1.05 12.31 -13.94
C GLY A 243 -0.15 13.33 -13.27
N VAL A 244 0.25 14.39 -13.99
CA VAL A 244 1.10 15.48 -13.46
C VAL A 244 0.44 16.18 -12.27
N SER A 245 -0.87 16.49 -12.39
CA SER A 245 -1.63 17.15 -11.32
C SER A 245 -1.67 16.33 -10.02
N PHE A 246 -1.54 15.01 -10.11
CA PHE A 246 -1.44 14.11 -8.95
C PHE A 246 0.01 13.94 -8.48
N VAL A 247 0.95 13.57 -9.39
CA VAL A 247 2.28 13.13 -8.96
C VAL A 247 3.17 14.26 -8.46
N VAL A 248 2.99 15.50 -8.93
CA VAL A 248 3.80 16.64 -8.46
C VAL A 248 3.53 16.95 -6.98
N PRO A 249 2.29 17.24 -6.55
CA PRO A 249 2.03 17.46 -5.12
C PRO A 249 2.28 16.21 -4.27
N TYR A 250 2.10 15.01 -4.83
CA TYR A 250 2.45 13.74 -4.19
C TYR A 250 3.95 13.65 -3.87
N ALA A 251 4.82 13.91 -4.86
CA ALA A 251 6.26 13.88 -4.64
C ALA A 251 6.72 14.96 -3.66
N LEU A 252 6.22 16.18 -3.79
CA LEU A 252 6.53 17.27 -2.86
C LEU A 252 6.11 16.94 -1.43
N ALA A 253 4.94 16.34 -1.25
CA ALA A 253 4.50 15.91 0.08
C ALA A 253 5.40 14.82 0.68
N GLY A 254 5.86 13.84 -0.11
CA GLY A 254 6.79 12.82 0.36
C GLY A 254 8.18 13.37 0.70
N ILE A 255 8.67 14.33 -0.09
CA ILE A 255 9.99 14.94 0.14
C ILE A 255 9.99 15.85 1.39
N PHE A 256 8.92 16.62 1.63
CA PHE A 256 8.94 17.69 2.63
C PHE A 256 8.09 17.44 3.87
N LEU A 257 7.06 16.57 3.80
CA LEU A 257 6.12 16.38 4.91
C LEU A 257 6.21 14.99 5.56
N GLY A 258 6.60 13.96 4.80
CA GLY A 258 6.69 12.60 5.31
C GLY A 258 5.68 11.63 4.67
N PRO A 259 5.69 10.35 5.10
CA PRO A 259 4.98 9.27 4.41
C PRO A 259 3.46 9.29 4.59
N GLU A 260 2.93 10.05 5.54
CA GLU A 260 1.48 10.11 5.80
C GLU A 260 0.72 10.88 4.71
N PHE A 261 1.39 11.75 3.96
CA PHE A 261 0.75 12.80 3.17
C PHE A 261 0.62 12.57 1.67
N PRO A 262 1.58 11.90 0.99
CA PRO A 262 1.67 11.92 -0.48
C PRO A 262 0.38 11.56 -1.20
N SER A 263 -0.20 10.41 -0.90
CA SER A 263 -1.38 9.91 -1.62
C SER A 263 -2.62 10.77 -1.38
N MET A 264 -2.81 11.26 -0.15
CA MET A 264 -3.94 12.13 0.18
C MET A 264 -3.79 13.51 -0.48
N ILE A 265 -2.65 14.18 -0.27
CA ILE A 265 -2.43 15.53 -0.80
C ILE A 265 -2.39 15.50 -2.33
N GLY A 266 -1.66 14.55 -2.91
CA GLY A 266 -1.60 14.37 -4.37
C GLY A 266 -2.99 14.24 -4.98
N ALA A 267 -3.82 13.39 -4.40
CA ALA A 267 -5.18 13.16 -4.91
C ALA A 267 -6.12 14.36 -4.66
N MET A 268 -6.07 14.99 -3.50
CA MET A 268 -6.89 16.17 -3.21
C MET A 268 -6.57 17.34 -4.14
N VAL A 269 -5.28 17.64 -4.32
CA VAL A 269 -4.83 18.70 -5.23
C VAL A 269 -5.14 18.31 -6.68
N GLY A 270 -4.86 17.06 -7.07
CA GLY A 270 -5.21 16.54 -8.40
C GLY A 270 -6.70 16.70 -8.72
N LEU A 271 -7.59 16.29 -7.80
CA LEU A 271 -9.04 16.47 -7.96
C LEU A 271 -9.45 17.94 -8.04
N ALA A 272 -8.86 18.80 -7.20
CA ALA A 272 -9.15 20.24 -7.19
C ALA A 272 -8.75 20.94 -8.50
N ILE A 273 -7.74 20.43 -9.22
CA ILE A 273 -7.27 20.94 -10.50
C ILE A 273 -8.05 20.29 -11.67
N VAL A 274 -8.13 18.95 -11.68
CA VAL A 274 -8.61 18.17 -12.84
C VAL A 274 -10.13 18.24 -13.00
N VAL A 275 -10.91 18.24 -11.91
CA VAL A 275 -12.38 18.28 -11.99
C VAL A 275 -12.88 19.61 -12.60
N PRO A 276 -12.42 20.80 -12.15
CA PRO A 276 -12.79 22.06 -12.82
C PRO A 276 -12.31 22.14 -14.27
N ALA A 277 -11.12 21.62 -14.58
CA ALA A 277 -10.59 21.57 -15.95
C ALA A 277 -11.49 20.72 -16.86
N ALA A 278 -11.89 19.51 -16.38
CA ALA A 278 -12.80 18.64 -17.11
C ALA A 278 -14.17 19.30 -17.37
N ARG A 279 -14.74 19.96 -16.36
CA ARG A 279 -16.02 20.69 -16.53
C ARG A 279 -15.95 21.83 -17.55
N ARG A 280 -14.74 22.38 -17.79
CA ARG A 280 -14.51 23.42 -18.80
C ARG A 280 -14.12 22.85 -20.18
N GLY A 281 -14.09 21.52 -20.33
CA GLY A 281 -13.69 20.88 -21.58
C GLY A 281 -12.19 20.94 -21.89
N PHE A 282 -11.35 21.25 -20.89
CA PHE A 282 -9.90 21.39 -21.10
C PHE A 282 -9.25 20.03 -21.43
N LEU A 283 -8.58 19.94 -22.59
CA LEU A 283 -7.91 18.74 -23.09
C LEU A 283 -8.81 17.51 -23.26
N ILE A 284 -10.14 17.71 -23.32
CA ILE A 284 -11.10 16.62 -23.55
C ILE A 284 -11.26 16.42 -25.05
N PRO A 285 -11.26 15.17 -25.55
CA PRO A 285 -11.56 14.87 -26.94
C PRO A 285 -12.93 15.41 -27.37
N SER A 286 -13.03 15.85 -28.62
CA SER A 286 -14.29 16.40 -29.17
C SER A 286 -15.39 15.34 -29.31
N GLN A 287 -15.02 14.07 -29.49
CA GLN A 287 -15.95 12.95 -29.53
C GLN A 287 -15.81 12.12 -28.26
N PRO A 288 -16.87 12.04 -27.43
CA PRO A 288 -16.84 11.23 -26.23
C PRO A 288 -16.78 9.74 -26.59
N TRP A 289 -15.99 8.99 -25.86
CA TRP A 289 -15.90 7.54 -25.97
C TRP A 289 -16.79 6.87 -24.93
N ASP A 290 -17.50 5.82 -25.35
CA ASP A 290 -18.31 4.98 -24.47
C ASP A 290 -18.06 3.49 -24.76
N PHE A 291 -18.53 2.64 -23.85
CA PHE A 291 -18.59 1.19 -24.05
C PHE A 291 -19.63 0.82 -25.13
N PRO A 292 -19.53 -0.39 -25.74
CA PRO A 292 -20.62 -0.90 -26.57
C PRO A 292 -21.91 -1.02 -25.75
N ASN A 293 -23.06 -1.11 -26.43
CA ASN A 293 -24.35 -1.26 -25.77
C ASN A 293 -24.36 -2.47 -24.82
N GLU A 294 -25.02 -2.34 -23.67
CA GLU A 294 -25.09 -3.42 -22.65
C GLU A 294 -25.54 -4.76 -23.20
N SER A 295 -26.44 -4.77 -24.19
CA SER A 295 -26.90 -5.97 -24.87
C SER A 295 -25.81 -6.74 -25.63
N GLN A 296 -24.69 -6.09 -25.91
CA GLN A 296 -23.52 -6.65 -26.61
C GLN A 296 -22.41 -7.09 -25.65
N TRP A 297 -22.59 -6.85 -24.33
CA TRP A 297 -21.57 -7.22 -23.36
C TRP A 297 -21.48 -8.73 -23.20
N PRO A 298 -20.27 -9.30 -23.29
CA PRO A 298 -20.05 -10.70 -22.93
C PRO A 298 -20.52 -10.99 -21.49
N ALA A 299 -21.05 -12.17 -21.25
CA ALA A 299 -21.51 -12.56 -19.92
C ALA A 299 -20.42 -12.44 -18.83
N GLU A 300 -19.14 -12.53 -19.24
CA GLU A 300 -18.01 -12.34 -18.32
C GLU A 300 -17.82 -10.88 -17.85
N TRP A 301 -18.39 -9.89 -18.54
CA TRP A 301 -18.30 -8.48 -18.16
C TRP A 301 -19.35 -8.07 -17.14
N VAL A 302 -20.44 -8.85 -17.03
CA VAL A 302 -21.61 -8.52 -16.23
C VAL A 302 -21.52 -9.20 -14.86
N GLY A 303 -21.73 -8.43 -13.81
CA GLY A 303 -21.83 -8.97 -12.43
C GLY A 303 -23.24 -9.45 -12.10
N ASN A 304 -23.35 -10.33 -11.12
CA ASN A 304 -24.63 -10.91 -10.67
C ASN A 304 -25.33 -10.09 -9.56
N MET A 305 -24.82 -8.89 -9.24
CA MET A 305 -25.38 -8.03 -8.19
C MET A 305 -26.01 -6.77 -8.78
N GLU A 306 -27.27 -6.49 -8.42
CA GLU A 306 -27.84 -5.15 -8.59
C GLU A 306 -27.20 -4.19 -7.60
N ILE A 307 -26.43 -3.22 -8.09
CA ILE A 307 -25.85 -2.18 -7.27
C ILE A 307 -26.91 -1.10 -7.04
N LYS A 308 -27.63 -1.19 -5.92
CA LYS A 308 -28.56 -0.14 -5.51
C LYS A 308 -27.77 1.03 -4.92
N ALA A 309 -28.15 2.24 -5.35
CA ALA A 309 -27.62 3.45 -4.74
C ALA A 309 -27.99 3.47 -3.24
N ASP A 310 -26.97 3.50 -2.37
CA ASP A 310 -27.16 3.59 -0.92
C ASP A 310 -27.81 4.94 -0.56
N HIS A 311 -29.14 4.98 -0.49
CA HIS A 311 -29.85 6.05 0.15
C HIS A 311 -29.96 5.72 1.65
N VAL A 312 -29.30 6.50 2.49
CA VAL A 312 -29.54 6.43 3.93
C VAL A 312 -30.98 6.89 4.19
N ALA A 313 -31.89 5.93 4.32
CA ALA A 313 -33.31 6.19 4.47
C ALA A 313 -33.57 7.15 5.66
N GLY A 314 -34.36 8.21 5.43
CA GLY A 314 -34.83 9.13 6.46
C GLY A 314 -33.85 10.22 6.89
N ARG A 315 -32.85 10.58 6.07
CA ARG A 315 -31.94 11.72 6.30
C ARG A 315 -31.88 12.67 5.12
N THR A 316 -31.70 13.96 5.41
CA THR A 316 -31.33 14.95 4.41
C THR A 316 -29.96 14.58 3.83
N PRO A 317 -29.82 14.48 2.49
CA PRO A 317 -28.52 14.18 1.88
C PRO A 317 -27.47 15.21 2.30
N LEU A 318 -26.26 14.74 2.61
CA LEU A 318 -25.13 15.62 2.87
C LEU A 318 -24.72 16.32 1.57
N THR A 319 -24.22 17.55 1.69
CA THR A 319 -23.60 18.23 0.56
C THR A 319 -22.24 17.60 0.24
N PRO A 320 -21.74 17.67 -1.02
CA PRO A 320 -20.41 17.20 -1.37
C PRO A 320 -19.31 17.79 -0.46
N THR A 321 -19.39 19.06 -0.12
CA THR A 321 -18.44 19.73 0.79
C THR A 321 -18.45 19.06 2.18
N MET A 322 -19.63 18.73 2.70
CA MET A 322 -19.74 18.01 3.98
C MET A 322 -19.20 16.58 3.89
N GLY A 323 -19.34 15.91 2.74
CA GLY A 323 -18.74 14.59 2.51
C GLY A 323 -17.22 14.63 2.56
N TRP A 324 -16.60 15.68 2.03
CA TRP A 324 -15.14 15.86 2.02
C TRP A 324 -14.55 16.38 3.33
N ALA A 325 -15.35 17.06 4.16
CA ALA A 325 -14.90 17.71 5.39
C ALA A 325 -14.12 16.78 6.35
N PRO A 326 -14.49 15.51 6.59
CA PRO A 326 -13.74 14.59 7.47
C PRO A 326 -12.32 14.32 7.00
N TYR A 327 -12.10 14.27 5.69
CA TYR A 327 -10.78 14.03 5.13
C TYR A 327 -9.89 15.28 5.18
N VAL A 328 -10.45 16.46 4.91
CA VAL A 328 -9.75 17.73 5.11
C VAL A 328 -9.35 17.88 6.57
N LEU A 329 -10.27 17.57 7.49
CA LEU A 329 -10.00 17.55 8.91
C LEU A 329 -8.87 16.59 9.28
N LEU A 330 -8.90 15.37 8.75
CA LEU A 330 -7.83 14.38 8.96
C LEU A 330 -6.48 14.92 8.48
N ALA A 331 -6.42 15.50 7.29
CA ALA A 331 -5.18 16.10 6.76
C ALA A 331 -4.66 17.20 7.68
N ILE A 332 -5.52 18.10 8.17
CA ILE A 332 -5.17 19.16 9.11
C ILE A 332 -4.65 18.58 10.43
N LEU A 333 -5.36 17.60 11.02
CA LEU A 333 -4.95 16.95 12.27
C LEU A 333 -3.59 16.25 12.13
N LEU A 334 -3.34 15.58 10.99
CA LEU A 334 -2.05 14.97 10.71
C LEU A 334 -0.94 16.01 10.64
N VAL A 335 -1.11 17.09 9.88
CA VAL A 335 -0.13 18.18 9.80
C VAL A 335 0.15 18.74 11.20
N ILE A 336 -0.88 19.12 11.94
CA ILE A 336 -0.73 19.66 13.30
C ILE A 336 0.01 18.68 14.22
N SER A 337 -0.34 17.41 14.18
CA SER A 337 0.28 16.36 15.01
C SER A 337 1.76 16.09 14.68
N ARG A 338 2.26 16.56 13.53
CA ARG A 338 3.64 16.37 13.08
C ARG A 338 4.49 17.65 13.16
N THR A 339 3.87 18.82 13.01
CA THR A 339 4.57 20.10 12.89
C THR A 339 4.49 20.97 14.16
N VAL A 340 3.47 20.77 15.00
CA VAL A 340 3.30 21.55 16.24
C VAL A 340 3.93 20.79 17.42
N GLU A 341 5.15 21.15 17.76
CA GLU A 341 5.99 20.44 18.75
C GLU A 341 5.29 20.13 20.08
N PRO A 342 4.57 21.05 20.76
CA PRO A 342 3.87 20.72 22.00
C PRO A 342 2.82 19.62 21.82
N ILE A 343 2.11 19.59 20.68
CA ILE A 343 1.10 18.58 20.38
C ILE A 343 1.79 17.25 20.08
N THR A 344 2.84 17.27 19.27
CA THR A 344 3.65 16.07 18.96
C THR A 344 4.15 15.41 20.23
N ASN A 345 4.72 16.18 21.16
CA ASN A 345 5.26 15.70 22.41
C ASN A 345 4.16 15.14 23.34
N ALA A 346 3.02 15.81 23.43
CA ALA A 346 1.88 15.33 24.21
C ALA A 346 1.33 13.99 23.66
N LEU A 347 1.23 13.83 22.34
CA LEU A 347 0.77 12.60 21.71
C LEU A 347 1.77 11.45 21.89
N LYS A 348 3.08 11.73 21.81
CA LYS A 348 4.16 10.77 22.01
C LYS A 348 4.34 10.36 23.48
N ALA A 349 3.97 11.20 24.44
CA ALA A 349 4.07 10.92 25.87
C ALA A 349 3.20 9.72 26.29
N VAL A 350 2.10 9.45 25.54
CA VAL A 350 1.30 8.24 25.75
C VAL A 350 1.97 7.08 24.99
N ALA A 351 2.88 6.38 25.67
CA ALA A 351 3.63 5.27 25.09
C ALA A 351 3.56 4.04 25.98
N ILE A 352 3.45 2.87 25.35
CA ILE A 352 3.62 1.54 25.98
C ILE A 352 4.92 0.98 25.41
N SER A 353 5.97 0.97 26.25
CA SER A 353 7.30 0.55 25.83
C SER A 353 7.80 -0.63 26.65
N TRP A 354 8.50 -1.54 25.99
CA TRP A 354 9.17 -2.67 26.63
C TRP A 354 10.60 -2.75 26.07
N SER A 355 11.58 -2.40 26.90
CA SER A 355 12.99 -2.46 26.55
C SER A 355 13.53 -3.85 26.89
N ASP A 356 14.44 -4.35 26.05
CA ASP A 356 15.11 -5.65 26.22
C ASP A 356 14.15 -6.75 26.64
N ILE A 357 13.19 -7.05 25.79
CA ILE A 357 12.13 -8.02 26.03
C ILE A 357 12.73 -9.34 26.48
N LEU A 358 12.28 -9.83 27.64
CA LEU A 358 12.80 -11.03 28.33
C LEU A 358 14.32 -10.99 28.58
N GLY A 359 14.91 -9.80 28.76
CA GLY A 359 16.34 -9.62 28.95
C GLY A 359 17.19 -9.82 27.70
N GLN A 360 16.57 -9.82 26.51
CA GLN A 360 17.28 -9.95 25.24
C GLN A 360 17.70 -8.58 24.72
N ALA A 361 18.98 -8.27 24.82
CA ALA A 361 19.56 -7.03 24.34
C ALA A 361 19.21 -6.79 22.83
N GLY A 362 18.79 -5.56 22.51
CA GLY A 362 18.43 -5.15 21.16
C GLY A 362 17.05 -5.62 20.68
N ILE A 363 16.25 -6.29 21.52
CA ILE A 363 14.87 -6.66 21.20
C ILE A 363 13.92 -5.82 22.05
N SER A 364 13.53 -4.65 21.55
CA SER A 364 12.65 -3.70 22.22
C SER A 364 11.43 -3.37 21.36
N GLY A 365 10.36 -2.90 21.98
CA GLY A 365 9.15 -2.47 21.29
C GLY A 365 8.52 -1.26 21.97
N SER A 366 7.86 -0.40 21.18
CA SER A 366 7.11 0.75 21.68
C SER A 366 5.88 0.99 20.82
N ILE A 367 4.76 1.26 21.46
CA ILE A 367 3.49 1.61 20.84
C ILE A 367 3.07 2.99 21.33
N GLN A 368 2.83 3.94 20.44
CA GLN A 368 2.36 5.28 20.75
C GLN A 368 0.96 5.50 20.16
N PRO A 369 -0.10 5.00 20.79
CA PRO A 369 -1.42 4.85 20.19
C PRO A 369 -2.04 6.19 19.74
N LEU A 370 -1.76 7.30 20.42
CA LEU A 370 -2.29 8.61 20.04
C LEU A 370 -1.47 9.27 18.93
N TYR A 371 -0.15 9.03 18.88
CA TYR A 371 0.72 9.57 17.84
C TYR A 371 0.64 8.78 16.53
N LEU A 372 0.42 7.46 16.60
CA LEU A 372 0.20 6.64 15.40
C LEU A 372 -0.99 7.19 14.58
N PRO A 373 -0.92 7.10 13.23
CA PRO A 373 -2.02 7.56 12.37
C PRO A 373 -3.40 7.06 12.77
N GLY A 374 -3.49 5.82 13.30
CA GLY A 374 -4.74 5.25 13.82
C GLY A 374 -5.41 6.11 14.90
N GLY A 375 -4.64 6.68 15.83
CA GLY A 375 -5.15 7.59 16.87
C GLY A 375 -5.69 8.89 16.30
N ILE A 376 -4.94 9.49 15.34
CA ILE A 376 -5.34 10.74 14.67
C ILE A 376 -6.63 10.51 13.86
N ILE A 377 -6.72 9.37 13.16
CA ILE A 377 -7.93 9.01 12.40
C ILE A 377 -9.12 8.82 13.35
N CYS A 378 -8.94 8.16 14.50
CA CYS A 378 -10.00 8.01 15.49
C CYS A 378 -10.49 9.37 16.03
N MET A 379 -9.60 10.35 16.22
CA MET A 379 -9.99 11.72 16.56
C MET A 379 -10.81 12.37 15.43
N ALA A 380 -10.40 12.21 14.17
CA ALA A 380 -11.16 12.70 13.02
C ALA A 380 -12.55 12.04 12.95
N VAL A 381 -12.67 10.74 13.23
CA VAL A 381 -13.94 10.01 13.30
C VAL A 381 -14.85 10.60 14.38
N LEU A 382 -14.31 10.85 15.57
CA LEU A 382 -15.08 11.44 16.68
C LEU A 382 -15.64 12.81 16.31
N ILE A 383 -14.83 13.68 15.69
CA ILE A 383 -15.28 14.99 15.22
C ILE A 383 -16.31 14.82 14.09
N THR A 384 -16.10 13.88 13.17
CA THR A 384 -17.05 13.57 12.09
C THR A 384 -18.40 13.12 12.60
N PHE A 385 -18.45 12.36 13.70
CA PHE A 385 -19.69 11.95 14.33
C PHE A 385 -20.58 13.16 14.67
N PHE A 386 -20.02 14.20 15.26
CA PHE A 386 -20.73 15.45 15.58
C PHE A 386 -21.00 16.28 14.32
N LEU A 387 -20.01 16.43 13.43
CA LEU A 387 -20.11 17.23 12.21
C LEU A 387 -21.23 16.72 11.29
N HIS A 388 -21.34 15.41 11.11
CA HIS A 388 -22.38 14.77 10.30
C HIS A 388 -23.67 14.51 11.11
N ARG A 389 -23.74 14.93 12.38
CA ARG A 389 -24.91 14.72 13.27
C ARG A 389 -25.37 13.25 13.25
N MET A 390 -24.43 12.32 13.37
CA MET A 390 -24.74 10.89 13.29
C MET A 390 -25.57 10.43 14.49
N ARG A 391 -26.44 9.44 14.27
CA ARG A 391 -27.12 8.73 15.37
C ARG A 391 -26.16 7.71 15.98
N GLY A 392 -26.24 7.49 17.29
CA GLY A 392 -25.41 6.52 18.00
C GLY A 392 -25.46 5.10 17.40
N GLY A 393 -26.64 4.67 16.92
CA GLY A 393 -26.79 3.39 16.23
C GLY A 393 -25.98 3.27 14.93
N ALA A 394 -25.89 4.35 14.14
CA ALA A 394 -25.09 4.37 12.92
C ALA A 394 -23.58 4.31 13.23
N MET A 395 -23.14 5.01 14.28
CA MET A 395 -21.75 4.91 14.74
C MET A 395 -21.44 3.51 15.30
N GLY A 396 -22.37 2.92 16.08
CA GLY A 396 -22.24 1.56 16.59
C GLY A 396 -22.13 0.52 15.45
N ALA A 397 -22.90 0.69 14.37
CA ALA A 397 -22.80 -0.15 13.18
C ALA A 397 -21.43 0.01 12.48
N ALA A 398 -20.95 1.24 12.29
CA ALA A 398 -19.62 1.51 11.72
C ALA A 398 -18.51 0.88 12.56
N PHE A 399 -18.57 1.01 13.89
CA PHE A 399 -17.60 0.41 14.81
C PHE A 399 -17.62 -1.12 14.74
N LYS A 400 -18.80 -1.73 14.78
CA LYS A 400 -18.96 -3.21 14.70
C LYS A 400 -18.42 -3.75 13.37
N GLU A 401 -18.77 -3.11 12.26
CA GLU A 401 -18.28 -3.51 10.92
C GLU A 401 -16.75 -3.42 10.84
N SER A 402 -16.16 -2.35 11.38
CA SER A 402 -14.73 -2.14 11.43
C SER A 402 -14.02 -3.19 12.28
N THR A 403 -14.55 -3.48 13.47
CA THR A 403 -13.99 -4.52 14.37
C THR A 403 -14.04 -5.91 13.74
N ASN A 404 -15.13 -6.28 13.09
CA ASN A 404 -15.25 -7.56 12.42
C ASN A 404 -14.24 -7.72 11.28
N THR A 405 -14.01 -6.65 10.52
CA THR A 405 -13.03 -6.65 9.42
C THR A 405 -11.61 -6.84 9.94
N ILE A 406 -11.25 -6.14 11.04
CA ILE A 406 -9.89 -6.20 11.57
C ILE A 406 -9.57 -7.55 12.23
N LEU A 407 -10.55 -8.20 12.85
CA LEU A 407 -10.34 -9.54 13.43
C LEU A 407 -9.95 -10.56 12.36
N GLY A 408 -10.50 -10.42 11.13
CA GLY A 408 -10.13 -11.25 9.99
C GLY A 408 -8.69 -11.05 9.53
N ALA A 409 -8.25 -9.80 9.41
CA ALA A 409 -6.89 -9.44 8.99
C ALA A 409 -5.86 -9.71 10.09
N GLY A 410 -6.21 -9.46 11.35
CA GLY A 410 -5.34 -9.59 12.50
C GLY A 410 -4.78 -10.98 12.68
N PHE A 411 -5.60 -12.01 12.43
CA PHE A 411 -5.17 -13.40 12.56
C PHE A 411 -3.96 -13.75 11.66
N VAL A 412 -3.87 -13.19 10.47
CA VAL A 412 -2.73 -13.41 9.56
C VAL A 412 -1.49 -12.70 10.10
N LEU A 413 -1.66 -11.46 10.55
CA LEU A 413 -0.55 -10.62 11.01
C LEU A 413 0.10 -11.14 12.31
N ILE A 414 -0.67 -11.78 13.21
CA ILE A 414 -0.17 -12.41 14.44
C ILE A 414 0.91 -13.48 14.17
N PHE A 415 0.92 -14.11 13.01
CA PHE A 415 1.95 -15.08 12.62
C PHE A 415 2.99 -14.48 11.69
N THR A 416 2.59 -13.61 10.76
CA THR A 416 3.51 -13.04 9.77
C THR A 416 4.55 -12.13 10.40
N ILE A 417 4.14 -11.23 11.30
CA ILE A 417 5.07 -10.23 11.85
C ILE A 417 6.04 -10.83 12.85
N PRO A 418 5.64 -11.70 13.80
CA PRO A 418 6.57 -12.44 14.62
C PRO A 418 7.57 -13.28 13.81
N MET A 419 7.11 -13.94 12.73
CA MET A 419 8.01 -14.65 11.82
C MET A 419 9.13 -13.73 11.29
N VAL A 420 8.76 -12.55 10.78
CA VAL A 420 9.73 -11.57 10.25
C VAL A 420 10.70 -11.10 11.35
N ARG A 421 10.21 -10.85 12.57
CA ARG A 421 11.09 -10.45 13.69
C ARG A 421 12.06 -11.55 14.11
N ILE A 422 11.67 -12.82 14.03
CA ILE A 422 12.58 -13.95 14.25
C ILE A 422 13.68 -13.95 13.18
N LEU A 423 13.33 -13.78 11.89
CA LEU A 423 14.31 -13.69 10.81
C LEU A 423 15.31 -12.56 11.05
N ILE A 424 14.84 -11.36 11.35
CA ILE A 424 15.68 -10.17 11.57
C ILE A 424 16.59 -10.36 12.79
N ASN A 425 16.07 -10.88 13.90
CA ASN A 425 16.81 -11.04 15.15
C ASN A 425 17.70 -12.31 15.20
N SER A 426 17.78 -13.08 14.12
CA SER A 426 18.53 -14.34 14.05
C SER A 426 20.05 -14.19 14.01
N GLY A 427 20.56 -12.96 13.93
CA GLY A 427 22.01 -12.70 13.93
C GLY A 427 22.72 -12.96 15.27
N VAL A 428 21.98 -13.09 16.38
CA VAL A 428 22.52 -13.54 17.67
C VAL A 428 22.09 -14.99 17.90
N ASN A 429 23.01 -15.92 17.72
CA ASN A 429 22.77 -17.35 17.69
C ASN A 429 24.00 -18.12 18.16
N GLY A 430 23.85 -19.41 18.50
CA GLY A 430 24.94 -20.28 18.92
C GLY A 430 25.79 -20.87 17.80
N SER A 431 25.38 -20.70 16.54
CA SER A 431 26.09 -21.23 15.37
C SER A 431 27.04 -20.22 14.73
N ASP A 432 27.23 -19.03 15.29
CA ASP A 432 28.03 -17.92 14.73
C ASP A 432 27.65 -17.55 13.29
N LEU A 433 26.37 -17.69 12.96
CA LEU A 433 25.84 -17.33 11.65
C LEU A 433 25.38 -15.87 11.62
N VAL A 434 25.52 -15.23 10.46
CA VAL A 434 24.83 -13.95 10.22
C VAL A 434 23.32 -14.15 10.25
N SER A 435 22.54 -13.05 10.35
CA SER A 435 21.08 -13.15 10.31
C SER A 435 20.57 -13.76 9.00
N MET A 436 19.38 -14.39 9.05
CA MET A 436 18.80 -15.02 7.88
C MET A 436 18.64 -14.04 6.69
N PRO A 437 18.18 -12.77 6.87
CA PRO A 437 18.14 -11.81 5.77
C PRO A 437 19.51 -11.51 5.16
N VAL A 438 20.57 -11.42 5.97
CA VAL A 438 21.95 -11.24 5.48
C VAL A 438 22.41 -12.46 4.69
N ALA A 439 22.15 -13.67 5.17
CA ALA A 439 22.51 -14.91 4.46
C ALA A 439 21.81 -15.02 3.11
N MET A 440 20.54 -14.64 3.03
CA MET A 440 19.80 -14.56 1.77
C MET A 440 20.40 -13.51 0.83
N ALA A 441 20.73 -12.32 1.37
CA ALA A 441 21.26 -11.21 0.60
C ALA A 441 22.63 -11.54 -0.03
N GLN A 442 23.53 -12.18 0.71
CA GLN A 442 24.83 -12.62 0.20
C GLN A 442 24.67 -13.57 -1.00
N LEU A 443 23.78 -14.57 -0.90
CA LEU A 443 23.53 -15.49 -2.02
C LEU A 443 23.03 -14.78 -3.27
N VAL A 444 22.15 -13.79 -3.12
CA VAL A 444 21.61 -13.03 -4.26
C VAL A 444 22.64 -12.08 -4.82
N ALA A 445 23.40 -11.40 -3.97
CA ALA A 445 24.49 -10.50 -4.41
C ALA A 445 25.57 -11.25 -5.19
N ASP A 446 25.97 -12.44 -4.72
CA ASP A 446 26.95 -13.29 -5.41
C ASP A 446 26.42 -13.83 -6.75
N GLY A 447 25.12 -14.15 -6.82
CA GLY A 447 24.51 -14.75 -8.00
C GLY A 447 24.09 -13.74 -9.08
N VAL A 448 23.56 -12.58 -8.70
CA VAL A 448 22.98 -11.57 -9.61
C VAL A 448 23.91 -10.36 -9.76
N GLY A 449 24.63 -9.99 -8.68
CA GLY A 449 25.58 -8.89 -8.70
C GLY A 449 24.93 -7.53 -8.98
N HIS A 450 25.69 -6.66 -9.62
CA HIS A 450 25.35 -5.25 -9.83
C HIS A 450 24.11 -4.98 -10.72
N ILE A 451 23.57 -5.98 -11.41
CA ILE A 451 22.32 -5.85 -12.17
C ILE A 451 21.06 -6.03 -11.28
N TYR A 452 21.24 -6.41 -10.04
CA TYR A 452 20.15 -6.69 -9.10
C TYR A 452 19.10 -5.56 -8.94
N PRO A 453 19.46 -4.25 -8.96
CA PRO A 453 18.47 -3.18 -8.87
C PRO A 453 17.32 -3.27 -9.88
N LEU A 454 17.59 -3.86 -11.07
CA LEU A 454 16.55 -4.11 -12.07
C LEU A 454 15.47 -5.08 -11.56
N PHE A 455 15.84 -6.04 -10.73
CA PHE A 455 14.97 -7.11 -10.22
C PHE A 455 14.36 -6.78 -8.85
N ALA A 456 14.94 -5.85 -8.11
CA ALA A 456 14.48 -5.49 -6.78
C ALA A 456 12.98 -5.15 -6.72
N PRO A 457 12.39 -4.35 -7.65
CA PRO A 457 10.96 -4.11 -7.65
C PRO A 457 10.13 -5.36 -7.95
N ALA A 458 10.62 -6.27 -8.79
CA ALA A 458 9.91 -7.52 -9.08
C ALA A 458 9.85 -8.44 -7.84
N VAL A 459 10.92 -8.45 -7.03
CA VAL A 459 10.94 -9.15 -5.73
C VAL A 459 9.92 -8.54 -4.78
N GLY A 460 9.84 -7.21 -4.69
CA GLY A 460 8.82 -6.50 -3.93
C GLY A 460 7.40 -6.84 -4.39
N ALA A 461 7.18 -6.84 -5.70
CA ALA A 461 5.89 -7.18 -6.30
C ALA A 461 5.48 -8.63 -6.01
N LEU A 462 6.43 -9.58 -6.10
CA LEU A 462 6.20 -10.97 -5.74
C LEU A 462 5.84 -11.12 -4.26
N GLY A 463 6.53 -10.41 -3.37
CA GLY A 463 6.21 -10.38 -1.95
C GLY A 463 4.78 -9.90 -1.69
N ALA A 464 4.35 -8.81 -2.34
CA ALA A 464 2.99 -8.30 -2.21
C ALA A 464 1.94 -9.23 -2.84
N PHE A 465 2.24 -9.85 -3.98
CA PHE A 465 1.38 -10.85 -4.60
C PHE A 465 1.14 -12.05 -3.67
N ILE A 466 2.21 -12.55 -3.03
CA ILE A 466 2.17 -13.69 -2.09
C ILE A 466 1.44 -13.32 -0.80
N ALA A 467 1.90 -12.24 -0.16
CA ALA A 467 1.37 -11.83 1.15
C ALA A 467 0.04 -11.09 1.05
N GLY A 468 -0.26 -10.60 -0.15
CA GLY A 468 -1.45 -9.86 -0.45
C GLY A 468 -1.47 -8.43 0.07
N SER A 469 -0.33 -7.88 0.43
CA SER A 469 -0.22 -6.54 1.03
C SER A 469 1.16 -5.95 0.79
N ASN A 470 1.20 -4.70 0.35
CA ASN A 470 2.44 -3.93 0.27
C ASN A 470 3.14 -3.85 1.65
N THR A 471 2.39 -3.52 2.70
CA THR A 471 2.94 -3.44 4.07
C THR A 471 3.63 -4.73 4.48
N VAL A 472 3.00 -5.88 4.23
CA VAL A 472 3.55 -7.19 4.59
C VAL A 472 4.77 -7.53 3.72
N SER A 473 4.73 -7.23 2.42
CA SER A 473 5.90 -7.38 1.54
C SER A 473 7.10 -6.58 2.04
N ASN A 474 6.89 -5.32 2.41
CA ASN A 474 7.94 -4.46 2.94
C ASN A 474 8.48 -4.98 4.28
N LEU A 475 7.60 -5.43 5.19
CA LEU A 475 8.00 -6.08 6.45
C LEU A 475 8.92 -7.28 6.20
N MET A 476 8.57 -8.12 5.21
CA MET A 476 9.29 -9.36 4.93
C MET A 476 10.62 -9.15 4.23
N LEU A 477 10.72 -8.14 3.37
CA LEU A 477 11.80 -8.04 2.40
C LEU A 477 12.67 -6.79 2.51
N SER A 478 12.30 -5.77 3.32
CA SER A 478 13.11 -4.54 3.43
C SER A 478 14.52 -4.80 3.95
N ASP A 479 14.67 -5.65 4.99
CA ASP A 479 15.99 -5.97 5.54
C ASP A 479 16.84 -6.80 4.55
N PHE A 480 16.20 -7.71 3.82
CA PHE A 480 16.85 -8.44 2.74
C PHE A 480 17.38 -7.48 1.66
N GLN A 481 16.54 -6.55 1.16
CA GLN A 481 16.93 -5.57 0.14
C GLN A 481 18.03 -4.63 0.63
N PHE A 482 17.91 -4.17 1.88
CA PHE A 482 18.94 -3.39 2.56
C PHE A 482 20.29 -4.10 2.54
N ASN A 483 20.32 -5.37 2.94
CA ASN A 483 21.55 -6.14 3.03
C ASN A 483 22.13 -6.48 1.64
N VAL A 484 21.30 -6.68 0.60
CA VAL A 484 21.79 -6.81 -0.79
C VAL A 484 22.51 -5.52 -1.21
N ALA A 485 21.90 -4.34 -0.96
CA ALA A 485 22.52 -3.06 -1.29
C ALA A 485 23.84 -2.85 -0.53
N ALA A 486 23.86 -3.11 0.77
CA ALA A 486 25.06 -3.01 1.60
C ALA A 486 26.19 -3.94 1.10
N THR A 487 25.86 -5.18 0.71
CA THR A 487 26.82 -6.14 0.15
C THR A 487 27.38 -5.69 -1.19
N LEU A 488 26.56 -5.04 -2.02
CA LEU A 488 26.96 -4.54 -3.34
C LEU A 488 27.61 -3.14 -3.28
N GLY A 489 27.68 -2.49 -2.11
CA GLY A 489 28.18 -1.13 -1.97
C GLY A 489 27.28 -0.09 -2.64
N LEU A 490 25.95 -0.31 -2.65
CA LEU A 490 24.94 0.57 -3.23
C LEU A 490 24.13 1.27 -2.13
N SER A 491 23.47 2.40 -2.46
CA SER A 491 22.56 3.07 -1.51
C SER A 491 21.48 2.12 -1.01
N THR A 492 21.49 1.88 0.29
CA THR A 492 20.53 1.03 0.98
C THR A 492 19.15 1.67 1.00
N ALA A 493 19.08 3.00 1.14
CA ALA A 493 17.83 3.77 1.09
C ALA A 493 17.12 3.61 -0.25
N MET A 494 17.85 3.80 -1.36
CA MET A 494 17.28 3.63 -2.71
C MET A 494 16.85 2.19 -2.98
N MET A 495 17.61 1.19 -2.54
CA MET A 495 17.23 -0.21 -2.73
C MET A 495 15.94 -0.56 -1.97
N VAL A 496 15.80 -0.09 -0.74
CA VAL A 496 14.58 -0.23 0.06
C VAL A 496 13.41 0.54 -0.58
N ALA A 497 13.68 1.69 -1.20
CA ALA A 497 12.66 2.41 -1.96
C ALA A 497 12.18 1.59 -3.18
N LEU A 498 13.08 0.93 -3.91
CA LEU A 498 12.71 0.04 -5.02
C LEU A 498 11.85 -1.15 -4.54
N GLN A 499 12.16 -1.71 -3.35
CA GLN A 499 11.33 -2.71 -2.70
C GLN A 499 9.91 -2.20 -2.48
N ALA A 500 9.76 -1.02 -1.87
CA ALA A 500 8.46 -0.45 -1.54
C ALA A 500 7.62 -0.13 -2.79
N VAL A 501 8.27 0.40 -3.83
CA VAL A 501 7.62 0.71 -5.12
C VAL A 501 7.19 -0.57 -5.83
N GLY A 502 8.04 -1.58 -5.84
CA GLY A 502 7.73 -2.89 -6.41
C GLY A 502 6.58 -3.58 -5.66
N ALA A 503 6.61 -3.56 -4.33
CA ALA A 503 5.54 -4.10 -3.51
C ALA A 503 4.18 -3.41 -3.78
N ALA A 504 4.19 -2.10 -4.03
CA ALA A 504 2.99 -1.38 -4.45
C ALA A 504 2.49 -1.86 -5.82
N ALA A 505 3.38 -2.05 -6.79
CA ALA A 505 3.02 -2.60 -8.10
C ALA A 505 2.38 -4.00 -7.98
N GLY A 506 2.90 -4.85 -7.09
CA GLY A 506 2.38 -6.18 -6.82
C GLY A 506 0.94 -6.21 -6.29
N ASN A 507 0.48 -5.14 -5.66
CA ASN A 507 -0.91 -5.04 -5.20
C ASN A 507 -1.93 -5.05 -6.34
N MET A 508 -1.56 -4.61 -7.57
CA MET A 508 -2.42 -4.68 -8.75
C MET A 508 -2.81 -6.12 -9.13
N ILE A 509 -1.99 -7.09 -8.75
CA ILE A 509 -2.19 -8.52 -9.01
C ILE A 509 -2.43 -9.34 -7.74
N ALA A 510 -2.52 -8.72 -6.58
CA ALA A 510 -2.77 -9.42 -5.32
C ALA A 510 -4.16 -10.07 -5.31
N ILE A 511 -4.19 -11.41 -5.22
CA ILE A 511 -5.40 -12.22 -5.43
C ILE A 511 -6.55 -11.80 -4.51
N HIS A 512 -6.26 -11.55 -3.21
CA HIS A 512 -7.31 -11.20 -2.27
C HIS A 512 -7.92 -9.80 -2.54
N ASN A 513 -7.13 -8.82 -3.04
CA ASN A 513 -7.65 -7.53 -3.48
C ASN A 513 -8.57 -7.70 -4.69
N VAL A 514 -8.18 -8.57 -5.65
CA VAL A 514 -9.03 -8.91 -6.80
C VAL A 514 -10.32 -9.59 -6.36
N VAL A 515 -10.25 -10.56 -5.43
CA VAL A 515 -11.42 -11.22 -4.85
C VAL A 515 -12.32 -10.22 -4.14
N ALA A 516 -11.76 -9.35 -3.31
CA ALA A 516 -12.52 -8.32 -2.60
C ALA A 516 -13.23 -7.36 -3.56
N ALA A 517 -12.53 -6.83 -4.56
CA ALA A 517 -13.13 -5.97 -5.57
C ALA A 517 -14.19 -6.69 -6.40
N SER A 518 -13.93 -7.94 -6.82
CA SER A 518 -14.88 -8.76 -7.59
C SER A 518 -16.15 -9.05 -6.80
N ALA A 519 -16.02 -9.30 -5.49
CA ALA A 519 -17.17 -9.55 -4.62
C ALA A 519 -18.15 -8.37 -4.58
N THR A 520 -17.64 -7.12 -4.60
CA THR A 520 -18.47 -5.91 -4.51
C THR A 520 -19.34 -5.65 -5.74
N VAL A 521 -19.03 -6.31 -6.86
CA VAL A 521 -19.77 -6.17 -8.14
C VAL A 521 -20.31 -7.50 -8.66
N GLY A 522 -20.27 -8.57 -7.85
CA GLY A 522 -20.84 -9.88 -8.20
C GLY A 522 -20.04 -10.65 -9.26
N LEU A 523 -18.70 -10.53 -9.29
CA LEU A 523 -17.79 -11.19 -10.24
C LEU A 523 -16.93 -12.28 -9.59
N LEU A 524 -17.31 -12.82 -8.44
CA LEU A 524 -16.58 -13.93 -7.80
C LEU A 524 -16.37 -15.11 -8.74
N GLY A 525 -15.18 -15.71 -8.70
CA GLY A 525 -14.77 -16.83 -9.55
C GLY A 525 -14.21 -16.43 -10.92
N ARG A 526 -14.05 -15.11 -11.20
CA ARG A 526 -13.49 -14.59 -12.47
C ARG A 526 -12.16 -13.82 -12.26
N GLU A 527 -11.51 -14.04 -11.13
CA GLU A 527 -10.29 -13.35 -10.70
C GLU A 527 -9.16 -13.48 -11.73
N GLY A 528 -9.01 -14.66 -12.34
CA GLY A 528 -7.99 -14.90 -13.36
C GLY A 528 -8.12 -14.01 -14.60
N THR A 529 -9.33 -13.59 -14.96
CA THR A 529 -9.57 -12.67 -16.09
C THR A 529 -9.08 -11.25 -15.75
N THR A 530 -9.29 -10.81 -14.54
CA THR A 530 -8.76 -9.53 -14.02
C THR A 530 -7.24 -9.56 -13.97
N LEU A 531 -6.64 -10.59 -13.37
CA LEU A 531 -5.19 -10.74 -13.21
C LEU A 531 -4.44 -10.67 -14.55
N ARG A 532 -4.95 -11.32 -15.60
CA ARG A 532 -4.34 -11.28 -16.93
C ARG A 532 -4.26 -9.87 -17.51
N LYS A 533 -5.20 -8.98 -17.16
CA LYS A 533 -5.26 -7.61 -17.67
C LYS A 533 -4.42 -6.64 -16.82
N THR A 534 -4.30 -6.91 -15.51
CA THR A 534 -3.49 -6.08 -14.59
C THR A 534 -2.01 -6.46 -14.59
N LEU A 535 -1.64 -7.62 -15.14
CA LEU A 535 -0.23 -8.05 -15.25
C LEU A 535 0.61 -7.07 -16.09
N LEU A 536 0.05 -6.54 -17.20
CA LEU A 536 0.77 -5.60 -18.08
C LEU A 536 1.16 -4.30 -17.35
N PRO A 537 0.25 -3.58 -16.66
CA PRO A 537 0.65 -2.41 -15.88
C PRO A 537 1.57 -2.75 -14.69
N THR A 538 1.47 -3.94 -14.11
CA THR A 538 2.41 -4.39 -13.07
C THR A 538 3.82 -4.55 -13.64
N LEU A 539 3.96 -5.20 -14.79
CA LEU A 539 5.25 -5.35 -15.48
C LEU A 539 5.85 -3.99 -15.87
N TYR A 540 5.03 -3.11 -16.45
CA TYR A 540 5.45 -1.72 -16.72
C TYR A 540 6.06 -1.08 -15.47
N TYR A 541 5.36 -1.18 -14.35
CA TYR A 541 5.77 -0.53 -13.11
C TYR A 541 7.08 -1.11 -12.56
N CYS A 542 7.21 -2.44 -12.53
CA CYS A 542 8.42 -3.13 -12.06
C CYS A 542 9.62 -2.85 -12.95
N VAL A 543 9.45 -2.90 -14.27
CA VAL A 543 10.56 -2.67 -15.21
C VAL A 543 11.01 -1.22 -15.15
N LEU A 544 10.07 -0.26 -15.19
CA LEU A 544 10.44 1.16 -15.17
C LEU A 544 11.10 1.53 -13.84
N SER A 545 10.57 1.09 -12.70
CA SER A 545 11.21 1.36 -11.40
C SER A 545 12.59 0.70 -11.27
N GLY A 546 12.78 -0.51 -11.81
CA GLY A 546 14.09 -1.15 -11.87
C GLY A 546 15.09 -0.39 -12.75
N VAL A 547 14.66 0.13 -13.90
CA VAL A 547 15.47 1.00 -14.76
C VAL A 547 15.84 2.31 -14.05
N ILE A 548 14.86 2.92 -13.35
CA ILE A 548 15.12 4.11 -12.51
C ILE A 548 16.18 3.78 -11.44
N GLY A 549 16.11 2.60 -10.83
CA GLY A 549 17.12 2.13 -9.87
C GLY A 549 18.52 2.05 -10.50
N LEU A 550 18.65 1.44 -11.68
CA LEU A 550 19.93 1.40 -12.40
C LEU A 550 20.47 2.80 -12.71
N ILE A 551 19.61 3.69 -13.18
CA ILE A 551 19.99 5.09 -13.45
C ILE A 551 20.41 5.82 -12.15
N ALA A 552 19.68 5.61 -11.06
CA ALA A 552 20.00 6.21 -9.78
C ALA A 552 21.38 5.76 -9.27
N PHE A 553 21.67 4.46 -9.30
CA PHE A 553 22.94 3.92 -8.82
C PHE A 553 24.11 4.23 -9.74
N TYR A 554 23.98 4.00 -11.04
CA TYR A 554 25.11 4.03 -11.98
C TYR A 554 25.16 5.28 -12.87
N GLY A 555 24.03 5.95 -13.06
CA GLY A 555 23.96 7.20 -13.83
C GLY A 555 24.14 8.44 -12.96
N ILE A 556 23.43 8.51 -11.84
CA ILE A 556 23.43 9.67 -10.93
C ILE A 556 24.43 9.47 -9.79
N GLY A 557 24.65 8.24 -9.35
CA GLY A 557 25.52 7.94 -8.21
C GLY A 557 24.87 8.29 -6.87
N VAL A 558 23.60 7.86 -6.68
CA VAL A 558 22.87 8.13 -5.41
C VAL A 558 23.58 7.43 -4.26
N VAL A 559 23.83 8.18 -3.20
CA VAL A 559 24.44 7.72 -1.94
C VAL A 559 23.52 7.99 -0.75
N ASP A 560 23.75 7.28 0.35
CA ASP A 560 23.06 7.52 1.62
C ASP A 560 24.04 7.63 2.81
N GLY A 561 23.53 7.94 4.00
CA GLY A 561 24.33 8.15 5.20
C GLY A 561 25.07 6.92 5.73
N LEU A 562 24.91 5.74 5.10
CA LEU A 562 25.61 4.49 5.45
C LEU A 562 26.78 4.18 4.52
N MET A 563 26.96 4.94 3.43
CA MET A 563 28.00 4.73 2.43
C MET A 563 29.30 5.51 2.69
N ASN A 564 29.38 6.25 3.78
CA ASN A 564 30.54 7.09 4.15
C ASN A 564 31.55 6.31 4.97
#